data_5112926b99083a18509cb866547b2ead
#
_entry.id   5112926b99083a18509cb866547b2ead
#
_cell.length_a   1.000
_cell.length_b   1.000
_cell.length_c   1.000
_cell.angle_alpha   90.00
_cell.angle_beta   90.00
_cell.angle_gamma   90.00
#
_symmetry.space_group_name_H-M   'P 1'
#
loop_
_entity.id
_entity.type
_entity.pdbx_description
1 polymer ?
#
loop_
_entity_poly.entity_id
_entity_poly.type
_entity_poly.pdbx_seq_one_letter_code
_entity_poly.pdbx_strand_id
1 'polypeptide(L)'
;MSVVRSNNVEKIDGGLSHLLKLLLHKCFSYPYDLRQGVYIDLSFDSPILLFGEVYCMVQDLAAHKMSTLCKGHSAHRVCPLCQNVVSLHCPWLPDPAGLLHSIASFEVEKFASHTDATILATLKRLQNEAHAAREPSQLATLQTQLGFNHSDENLFLCPTLSLGMKTVVMFDWVHIMFIGGIFAVEMTEQLARRRTHNLG
;
A
#
# COMPACT_ATOMS: atom_id res chain seq x y z
N MET A 1 15.22 4.92 -20.14
CA MET A 1 14.60 4.05 -19.09
C MET A 1 15.65 3.83 -18.02
N SER A 2 15.40 4.26 -16.79
CA SER A 2 16.32 4.05 -15.66
C SER A 2 15.86 2.86 -14.84
N VAL A 3 16.75 1.92 -14.56
CA VAL A 3 16.49 0.76 -13.70
C VAL A 3 17.11 1.05 -12.33
N VAL A 4 16.30 1.07 -11.30
CA VAL A 4 16.77 1.21 -9.92
C VAL A 4 16.80 -0.18 -9.27
N ARG A 5 17.94 -0.57 -8.71
CA ARG A 5 18.06 -1.86 -8.00
C ARG A 5 17.32 -1.80 -6.66
N SER A 6 16.65 -2.89 -6.28
CA SER A 6 15.86 -2.97 -5.05
C SER A 6 16.64 -2.59 -3.78
N ASN A 7 17.88 -3.05 -3.66
CA ASN A 7 18.75 -2.73 -2.52
C ASN A 7 19.14 -1.23 -2.43
N ASN A 8 18.97 -0.46 -3.50
CA ASN A 8 19.17 0.98 -3.46
C ASN A 8 17.89 1.70 -3.04
N VAL A 9 16.72 1.15 -3.38
CA VAL A 9 15.42 1.68 -2.97
C VAL A 9 15.27 1.64 -1.45
N GLU A 10 15.72 0.57 -0.81
CA GLU A 10 15.65 0.40 0.65
C GLU A 10 16.49 1.43 1.43
N LYS A 11 17.47 2.05 0.80
CA LYS A 11 18.33 3.09 1.40
C LYS A 11 17.76 4.50 1.31
N ILE A 12 16.68 4.67 0.54
CA ILE A 12 16.01 5.96 0.35
C ILE A 12 14.94 6.09 1.41
N ASP A 13 14.89 7.20 2.13
CA ASP A 13 13.78 7.47 3.06
C ASP A 13 12.45 7.47 2.29
N GLY A 14 11.45 6.76 2.81
CA GLY A 14 10.20 6.51 2.10
C GLY A 14 10.29 5.50 0.94
N GLY A 15 11.50 5.01 0.60
CA GLY A 15 11.74 3.92 -0.36
C GLY A 15 11.00 4.07 -1.68
N LEU A 16 10.23 3.07 -2.08
CA LEU A 16 9.44 3.08 -3.34
C LEU A 16 8.36 4.16 -3.33
N SER A 17 7.77 4.46 -2.17
CA SER A 17 6.78 5.53 -2.03
C SER A 17 7.34 6.89 -2.46
N HIS A 18 8.54 7.22 -1.98
CA HIS A 18 9.24 8.45 -2.36
C HIS A 18 9.58 8.49 -3.85
N LEU A 19 10.12 7.40 -4.41
CA LEU A 19 10.43 7.35 -5.84
C LEU A 19 9.21 7.56 -6.72
N LEU A 20 8.09 6.91 -6.38
CA LEU A 20 6.81 7.11 -7.08
C LEU A 20 6.31 8.54 -6.94
N LYS A 21 6.41 9.13 -5.73
CA LYS A 21 6.07 10.53 -5.49
C LYS A 21 6.87 11.45 -6.42
N LEU A 22 8.18 11.27 -6.51
CA LEU A 22 9.04 12.09 -7.37
C LEU A 22 8.69 11.92 -8.86
N LEU A 23 8.47 10.69 -9.30
CA LEU A 23 8.10 10.39 -10.69
C LEU A 23 6.75 11.03 -11.04
N LEU A 24 5.72 10.76 -10.24
CA LEU A 24 4.39 11.28 -10.49
C LEU A 24 4.34 12.81 -10.35
N HIS A 25 5.06 13.37 -9.39
CA HIS A 25 5.17 14.83 -9.27
C HIS A 25 5.72 15.47 -10.54
N LYS A 26 6.69 14.84 -11.19
CA LYS A 26 7.22 15.33 -12.49
C LYS A 26 6.17 15.29 -13.61
N CYS A 27 5.27 14.31 -13.58
CA CYS A 27 4.23 14.15 -14.60
C CYS A 27 2.98 14.99 -14.32
N PHE A 28 2.74 15.37 -13.07
CA PHE A 28 1.50 15.98 -12.61
C PHE A 28 1.71 17.27 -11.82
N SER A 29 2.77 18.03 -12.14
CA SER A 29 2.99 19.36 -11.57
C SER A 29 3.54 20.32 -12.65
N TYR A 30 3.32 21.62 -12.39
CA TYR A 30 3.86 22.67 -13.26
C TYR A 30 5.37 22.49 -13.51
N PRO A 31 5.88 22.68 -14.76
CA PRO A 31 5.12 23.13 -15.95
C PRO A 31 4.50 21.98 -16.80
N TYR A 32 4.64 20.71 -16.40
CA TYR A 32 4.26 19.55 -17.21
C TYR A 32 3.09 18.75 -16.59
N ASP A 33 2.08 19.45 -16.08
CA ASP A 33 0.91 18.78 -15.51
C ASP A 33 0.04 18.13 -16.60
N LEU A 34 0.19 16.81 -16.76
CA LEU A 34 -0.57 16.03 -17.74
C LEU A 34 -2.10 16.11 -17.56
N ARG A 35 -2.60 16.46 -16.37
CA ARG A 35 -4.05 16.65 -16.14
C ARG A 35 -4.56 17.89 -16.87
N GLN A 36 -3.69 18.88 -17.10
CA GLN A 36 -3.99 20.11 -17.81
C GLN A 36 -3.63 20.04 -19.30
N GLY A 37 -2.92 18.98 -19.70
CA GLY A 37 -2.42 18.79 -21.05
C GLY A 37 -1.02 19.35 -21.27
N VAL A 38 -0.17 18.57 -21.90
CA VAL A 38 1.21 18.92 -22.23
C VAL A 38 1.43 18.76 -23.72
N TYR A 39 1.95 19.81 -24.38
CA TYR A 39 2.35 19.72 -25.77
C TYR A 39 3.66 18.95 -25.91
N ILE A 40 3.65 17.94 -26.76
CA ILE A 40 4.83 17.14 -27.10
C ILE A 40 5.14 17.40 -28.58
N ASP A 41 6.33 17.91 -28.86
CA ASP A 41 6.87 18.02 -30.21
C ASP A 41 7.61 16.71 -30.57
N LEU A 42 7.06 15.97 -31.51
CA LEU A 42 7.62 14.70 -31.97
C LEU A 42 8.57 14.87 -33.19
N SER A 43 8.89 16.11 -33.57
CA SER A 43 9.81 16.45 -34.66
C SER A 43 9.38 16.04 -36.09
N PHE A 44 8.26 15.37 -36.27
CA PHE A 44 7.80 14.84 -37.53
C PHE A 44 6.48 15.44 -38.04
N ASP A 45 5.69 16.02 -37.14
CA ASP A 45 4.36 16.56 -37.40
C ASP A 45 4.03 17.72 -36.43
N SER A 46 2.79 18.20 -36.48
CA SER A 46 2.32 19.21 -35.53
C SER A 46 2.44 18.72 -34.09
N PRO A 47 2.73 19.61 -33.13
CA PRO A 47 2.75 19.25 -31.72
C PRO A 47 1.48 18.55 -31.28
N ILE A 48 1.59 17.47 -30.52
CA ILE A 48 0.47 16.71 -29.97
C ILE A 48 0.19 17.18 -28.55
N LEU A 49 -1.06 17.44 -28.21
CA LEU A 49 -1.50 17.71 -26.86
C LEU A 49 -1.84 16.39 -26.15
N LEU A 50 -1.04 16.03 -25.13
CA LEU A 50 -1.19 14.81 -24.36
C LEU A 50 -1.83 15.11 -23.00
N PHE A 51 -2.87 14.37 -22.67
CA PHE A 51 -3.50 14.36 -21.35
C PHE A 51 -3.23 13.03 -20.64
N GLY A 52 -3.20 13.05 -19.30
CA GLY A 52 -3.06 11.85 -18.49
C GLY A 52 -3.49 12.07 -17.06
N GLU A 53 -3.85 10.97 -16.40
CA GLU A 53 -4.12 10.92 -14.97
C GLU A 53 -3.67 9.58 -14.37
N VAL A 54 -3.49 9.53 -13.05
CA VAL A 54 -3.23 8.27 -12.34
C VAL A 54 -4.57 7.61 -12.05
N TYR A 55 -4.90 6.59 -12.82
CA TYR A 55 -6.15 5.84 -12.63
C TYR A 55 -5.98 4.71 -11.61
N CYS A 56 -4.95 3.87 -11.78
CA CYS A 56 -4.64 2.83 -10.81
C CYS A 56 -3.15 2.47 -10.81
N MET A 57 -2.70 1.94 -9.67
CA MET A 57 -1.38 1.34 -9.49
C MET A 57 -1.57 -0.14 -9.17
N VAL A 58 -1.33 -0.98 -10.17
CA VAL A 58 -1.41 -2.45 -10.00
C VAL A 58 -0.08 -2.95 -9.46
N GLN A 59 -0.10 -3.61 -8.32
CA GLN A 59 1.11 -4.03 -7.62
C GLN A 59 0.91 -5.38 -6.93
N ASP A 60 1.99 -6.16 -6.81
CA ASP A 60 2.02 -7.30 -5.91
C ASP A 60 2.05 -6.87 -4.44
N LEU A 61 1.93 -7.81 -3.52
CA LEU A 61 1.87 -7.51 -2.09
C LEU A 61 3.16 -6.84 -1.57
N ALA A 62 4.33 -7.19 -2.11
CA ALA A 62 5.61 -6.62 -1.70
C ALA A 62 5.73 -5.16 -2.17
N ALA A 63 5.44 -4.90 -3.44
CA ALA A 63 5.41 -3.54 -3.98
C ALA A 63 4.35 -2.67 -3.30
N HIS A 64 3.20 -3.25 -2.95
CA HIS A 64 2.15 -2.61 -2.15
C HIS A 64 2.69 -2.10 -0.81
N LYS A 65 3.34 -2.98 -0.05
CA LYS A 65 3.95 -2.59 1.24
C LYS A 65 4.95 -1.45 1.08
N MET A 66 5.76 -1.50 0.04
CA MET A 66 6.79 -0.50 -0.21
C MET A 66 6.21 0.84 -0.69
N SER A 67 5.18 0.84 -1.53
CA SER A 67 4.59 2.06 -2.08
C SER A 67 3.63 2.75 -1.10
N THR A 68 2.86 1.98 -0.34
CA THR A 68 1.90 2.50 0.64
C THR A 68 2.49 2.70 2.03
N LEU A 69 3.71 2.19 2.26
CA LEU A 69 4.37 2.12 3.57
C LEU A 69 3.56 1.31 4.61
N CYS A 70 2.67 0.41 4.20
CA CYS A 70 1.94 -0.42 5.12
C CYS A 70 2.84 -1.49 5.74
N LYS A 71 2.63 -1.80 7.03
CA LYS A 71 3.42 -2.81 7.77
C LYS A 71 2.96 -4.24 7.49
N GLY A 72 1.72 -4.42 7.02
CA GLY A 72 1.14 -5.75 6.77
C GLY A 72 1.14 -6.62 8.02
N HIS A 73 1.59 -7.88 7.90
CA HIS A 73 1.56 -8.88 8.97
C HIS A 73 2.35 -8.50 10.25
N SER A 74 3.27 -7.55 10.17
CA SER A 74 4.02 -7.06 11.34
C SER A 74 3.30 -5.94 12.10
N ALA A 75 2.07 -5.60 11.71
CA ALA A 75 1.22 -4.62 12.39
C ALA A 75 0.13 -5.29 13.22
N HIS A 76 -0.44 -4.52 14.13
CA HIS A 76 -1.69 -4.91 14.78
C HIS A 76 -2.86 -4.82 13.80
N ARG A 77 -2.97 -3.72 13.06
CA ARG A 77 -3.90 -3.58 11.93
C ARG A 77 -3.19 -4.01 10.65
N VAL A 78 -3.49 -5.22 10.21
CA VAL A 78 -2.77 -5.89 9.13
C VAL A 78 -3.26 -5.52 7.74
N CYS A 79 -4.50 -5.04 7.64
CA CYS A 79 -5.15 -4.70 6.38
C CYS A 79 -5.13 -3.19 6.15
N PRO A 80 -4.48 -2.68 5.08
CA PRO A 80 -4.51 -1.24 4.79
C PRO A 80 -5.87 -0.76 4.28
N LEU A 81 -6.76 -1.69 3.89
CA LEU A 81 -8.09 -1.37 3.37
C LEU A 81 -9.20 -1.48 4.40
N CYS A 82 -8.92 -2.06 5.59
CA CYS A 82 -9.92 -2.29 6.64
C CYS A 82 -9.54 -1.57 7.93
N GLN A 83 -10.50 -0.88 8.54
CA GLN A 83 -10.28 -0.11 9.76
C GLN A 83 -10.19 -0.99 11.01
N ASN A 84 -10.92 -2.09 11.02
CA ASN A 84 -11.19 -2.91 12.20
C ASN A 84 -10.66 -4.34 12.11
N VAL A 85 -9.81 -4.65 11.13
CA VAL A 85 -9.19 -5.96 10.99
C VAL A 85 -7.83 -5.97 11.67
N VAL A 86 -7.66 -6.88 12.62
CA VAL A 86 -6.46 -7.01 13.45
C VAL A 86 -5.78 -8.36 13.30
N SER A 87 -4.49 -8.40 13.61
CA SER A 87 -3.69 -9.62 13.66
C SER A 87 -4.24 -10.61 14.69
N LEU A 88 -4.07 -11.92 14.43
CA LEU A 88 -4.36 -13.00 15.38
C LEU A 88 -3.66 -12.84 16.73
N HIS A 89 -2.51 -12.18 16.75
CA HIS A 89 -1.64 -12.06 17.92
C HIS A 89 -1.70 -10.66 18.55
N CYS A 90 -2.84 -9.94 18.41
CA CYS A 90 -2.99 -8.61 18.96
C CYS A 90 -4.01 -8.53 20.10
N PRO A 91 -3.67 -9.09 21.29
CA PRO A 91 -4.58 -9.05 22.45
C PRO A 91 -4.62 -7.68 23.14
N TRP A 92 -3.80 -6.72 22.72
CA TRP A 92 -3.54 -5.48 23.45
C TRP A 92 -4.25 -4.24 22.91
N LEU A 93 -4.90 -4.31 21.75
CA LEU A 93 -5.70 -3.19 21.28
C LEU A 93 -6.96 -3.10 22.14
N PRO A 94 -7.17 -1.99 22.86
CA PRO A 94 -8.42 -1.80 23.59
C PRO A 94 -9.59 -1.83 22.62
N ASP A 95 -10.52 -2.73 22.86
CA ASP A 95 -11.75 -2.86 22.07
C ASP A 95 -12.98 -2.89 22.98
N PRO A 96 -13.26 -1.79 23.70
CA PRO A 96 -14.39 -1.73 24.65
C PRO A 96 -15.75 -1.86 23.96
N ALA A 97 -15.82 -1.64 22.65
CA ALA A 97 -17.05 -1.71 21.86
C ALA A 97 -17.19 -3.03 21.07
N GLY A 98 -16.18 -3.94 21.12
CA GLY A 98 -16.22 -5.20 20.38
C GLY A 98 -16.23 -5.02 18.85
N LEU A 99 -15.59 -3.96 18.36
CA LEU A 99 -15.60 -3.59 16.94
C LEU A 99 -14.43 -4.18 16.14
N LEU A 100 -13.41 -4.71 16.83
CA LEU A 100 -12.24 -5.29 16.18
C LEU A 100 -12.49 -6.75 15.83
N HIS A 101 -12.11 -7.13 14.64
CA HIS A 101 -12.24 -8.49 14.13
C HIS A 101 -10.89 -9.08 13.77
N SER A 102 -10.67 -10.34 14.13
CA SER A 102 -9.47 -11.06 13.72
C SER A 102 -9.45 -11.23 12.19
N ILE A 103 -8.26 -11.15 11.61
CA ILE A 103 -8.05 -11.45 10.18
C ILE A 103 -8.47 -12.90 9.81
N ALA A 104 -8.53 -13.80 10.79
CA ALA A 104 -9.03 -15.17 10.60
C ALA A 104 -10.56 -15.30 10.76
N SER A 105 -11.27 -14.21 10.99
CA SER A 105 -12.73 -14.25 11.06
C SER A 105 -13.34 -14.56 9.70
N PHE A 106 -14.35 -15.42 9.68
CA PHE A 106 -15.17 -15.68 8.50
C PHE A 106 -16.31 -14.67 8.33
N GLU A 107 -16.52 -13.78 9.30
CA GLU A 107 -17.59 -12.77 9.30
C GLU A 107 -17.12 -11.52 8.54
N VAL A 108 -16.79 -11.69 7.25
CA VAL A 108 -16.21 -10.62 6.41
C VAL A 108 -17.14 -9.41 6.23
N GLU A 109 -18.44 -9.61 6.41
CA GLU A 109 -19.45 -8.54 6.38
C GLU A 109 -19.32 -7.54 7.54
N LYS A 110 -18.63 -7.94 8.61
CA LYS A 110 -18.32 -7.07 9.75
C LYS A 110 -17.04 -6.24 9.54
N PHE A 111 -16.31 -6.50 8.48
CA PHE A 111 -15.09 -5.74 8.18
C PHE A 111 -15.43 -4.35 7.67
N ALA A 112 -15.10 -3.35 8.47
CA ALA A 112 -15.31 -1.96 8.11
C ALA A 112 -14.20 -1.47 7.15
N SER A 113 -14.60 -1.06 5.96
CA SER A 113 -13.67 -0.57 4.94
C SER A 113 -13.15 0.82 5.29
N HIS A 114 -11.86 1.07 5.06
CA HIS A 114 -11.32 2.42 5.03
C HIS A 114 -11.92 3.22 3.87
N THR A 115 -11.95 4.54 4.05
CA THR A 115 -12.08 5.51 2.94
C THR A 115 -10.72 6.19 2.73
N ASP A 116 -10.50 6.84 1.59
CA ASP A 116 -9.28 7.63 1.38
C ASP A 116 -9.10 8.71 2.45
N ALA A 117 -10.19 9.32 2.90
CA ALA A 117 -10.18 10.30 3.97
C ALA A 117 -9.71 9.70 5.32
N THR A 118 -10.17 8.51 5.68
CA THR A 118 -9.75 7.85 6.93
C THR A 118 -8.29 7.36 6.88
N ILE A 119 -7.83 6.90 5.72
CA ILE A 119 -6.42 6.56 5.51
C ILE A 119 -5.55 7.83 5.63
N LEU A 120 -5.93 8.89 4.92
CA LEU A 120 -5.20 10.16 4.95
C LEU A 120 -5.14 10.75 6.38
N ALA A 121 -6.23 10.68 7.13
CA ALA A 121 -6.26 11.11 8.53
C ALA A 121 -5.30 10.28 9.39
N THR A 122 -5.23 8.97 9.16
CA THR A 122 -4.28 8.06 9.85
C THR A 122 -2.83 8.41 9.53
N LEU A 123 -2.51 8.65 8.26
CA LEU A 123 -1.16 9.03 7.82
C LEU A 123 -0.74 10.40 8.38
N LYS A 124 -1.65 11.39 8.37
CA LYS A 124 -1.41 12.73 8.95
C LYS A 124 -1.23 12.66 10.48
N ARG A 125 -2.03 11.84 11.16
CA ARG A 125 -1.84 11.60 12.59
C ARG A 125 -0.45 11.03 12.85
N LEU A 126 -0.03 10.03 12.09
CA LEU A 126 1.29 9.42 12.22
C LEU A 126 2.42 10.43 11.98
N GLN A 127 2.28 11.31 10.99
CA GLN A 127 3.23 12.38 10.71
C GLN A 127 3.33 13.39 11.87
N ASN A 128 2.18 13.85 12.39
CA ASN A 128 2.15 14.79 13.51
C ASN A 128 2.79 14.19 14.77
N GLU A 129 2.48 12.94 15.08
CA GLU A 129 3.05 12.24 16.23
C GLU A 129 4.56 11.96 16.05
N ALA A 130 4.99 11.69 14.81
CA ALA A 130 6.42 11.52 14.50
C ALA A 130 7.21 12.81 14.78
N HIS A 131 6.67 13.96 14.41
CA HIS A 131 7.30 15.26 14.69
C HIS A 131 7.25 15.65 16.17
N ALA A 132 6.27 15.11 16.92
CA ALA A 132 6.13 15.37 18.35
C ALA A 132 6.85 14.35 19.24
N ALA A 133 7.20 13.17 18.71
CA ALA A 133 7.77 12.07 19.47
C ALA A 133 9.14 12.44 20.06
N ARG A 134 9.27 12.25 21.38
CA ARG A 134 10.54 12.43 22.08
C ARG A 134 11.44 11.20 22.00
N GLU A 135 10.84 10.02 21.83
CA GLU A 135 11.53 8.75 21.78
C GLU A 135 11.12 7.93 20.56
N PRO A 136 12.07 7.31 19.85
CA PRO A 136 11.81 6.45 18.68
C PRO A 136 10.88 5.27 18.99
N SER A 137 10.89 4.75 20.21
CA SER A 137 10.06 3.64 20.67
C SER A 137 8.56 3.96 20.64
N GLN A 138 8.19 5.21 20.97
CA GLN A 138 6.81 5.69 20.92
C GLN A 138 6.28 5.67 19.48
N LEU A 139 7.07 6.20 18.55
CA LEU A 139 6.73 6.20 17.14
C LEU A 139 6.61 4.76 16.59
N ALA A 140 7.56 3.88 16.91
CA ALA A 140 7.54 2.49 16.48
C ALA A 140 6.29 1.74 16.96
N THR A 141 5.87 1.99 18.20
CA THR A 141 4.65 1.44 18.79
C THR A 141 3.41 1.95 18.03
N LEU A 142 3.33 3.25 17.79
CA LEU A 142 2.21 3.86 17.07
C LEU A 142 2.12 3.35 15.64
N GLN A 143 3.23 3.25 14.91
CA GLN A 143 3.31 2.67 13.57
C GLN A 143 2.76 1.23 13.56
N THR A 144 3.10 0.43 14.56
CA THR A 144 2.63 -0.95 14.67
C THR A 144 1.12 -1.00 14.96
N GLN A 145 0.62 -0.11 15.81
CA GLN A 145 -0.81 -0.02 16.11
C GLN A 145 -1.65 0.44 14.91
N LEU A 146 -1.17 1.44 14.17
CA LEU A 146 -1.88 2.02 13.03
C LEU A 146 -1.69 1.25 11.73
N GLY A 147 -0.67 0.41 11.61
CA GLY A 147 -0.44 -0.44 10.44
C GLY A 147 0.37 0.21 9.32
N PHE A 148 0.95 1.39 9.55
CA PHE A 148 1.76 2.11 8.56
C PHE A 148 3.11 2.55 9.14
N ASN A 149 4.14 2.58 8.29
CA ASN A 149 5.39 3.23 8.61
C ASN A 149 5.29 4.73 8.32
N HIS A 150 5.94 5.53 9.15
CA HIS A 150 6.07 6.95 8.90
C HIS A 150 7.16 7.23 7.86
N SER A 151 6.90 8.17 6.98
CA SER A 151 7.88 8.91 6.19
C SER A 151 7.25 10.22 5.71
N ASP A 152 7.98 11.32 5.80
CA ASP A 152 7.55 12.61 5.25
C ASP A 152 7.49 12.59 3.71
N GLU A 153 8.17 11.61 3.11
CA GLU A 153 8.20 11.37 1.67
C GLU A 153 7.08 10.43 1.19
N ASN A 154 6.07 10.16 2.04
CA ASN A 154 4.94 9.31 1.66
C ASN A 154 4.18 9.89 0.47
N LEU A 155 4.00 9.05 -0.57
CA LEU A 155 3.29 9.38 -1.81
C LEU A 155 1.88 9.96 -1.55
N PHE A 156 1.14 9.37 -0.61
CA PHE A 156 -0.25 9.72 -0.32
C PHE A 156 -0.39 10.96 0.58
N LEU A 157 0.70 11.48 1.10
CA LEU A 157 0.75 12.77 1.80
C LEU A 157 1.07 13.94 0.87
N CYS A 158 1.35 13.69 -0.43
CA CYS A 158 1.69 14.72 -1.39
C CYS A 158 0.44 15.52 -1.82
N PRO A 159 0.30 16.80 -1.45
CA PRO A 159 -0.92 17.57 -1.75
C PRO A 159 -1.10 17.82 -3.25
N THR A 160 0.00 17.97 -3.98
CA THR A 160 -0.03 18.23 -5.43
C THR A 160 -0.61 17.06 -6.21
N LEU A 161 -0.31 15.83 -5.78
CA LEU A 161 -0.81 14.62 -6.44
C LEU A 161 -2.25 14.30 -6.00
N SER A 162 -2.59 14.55 -4.73
CA SER A 162 -3.93 14.32 -4.16
C SER A 162 -4.49 12.92 -4.44
N LEU A 163 -3.63 11.90 -4.33
CA LEU A 163 -4.00 10.51 -4.59
C LEU A 163 -4.70 9.88 -3.40
N GLY A 164 -5.82 9.22 -3.67
CA GLY A 164 -6.50 8.38 -2.68
C GLY A 164 -5.92 6.96 -2.69
N MET A 165 -5.39 6.48 -1.57
CA MET A 165 -4.77 5.14 -1.50
C MET A 165 -5.76 4.05 -1.87
N LYS A 166 -6.99 4.09 -1.33
CA LYS A 166 -8.03 3.11 -1.63
C LYS A 166 -8.51 3.18 -3.07
N THR A 167 -8.54 4.40 -3.64
CA THR A 167 -9.03 4.62 -5.00
C THR A 167 -8.03 4.16 -6.05
N VAL A 168 -6.73 4.44 -5.87
CA VAL A 168 -5.73 4.19 -6.93
C VAL A 168 -4.95 2.90 -6.75
N VAL A 169 -4.87 2.35 -5.55
CA VAL A 169 -4.07 1.14 -5.30
C VAL A 169 -4.90 -0.12 -5.55
N MET A 170 -4.42 -0.95 -6.49
CA MET A 170 -5.05 -2.21 -6.86
C MET A 170 -4.07 -3.37 -6.66
N PHE A 171 -4.53 -4.42 -5.99
CA PHE A 171 -3.75 -5.65 -5.88
C PHE A 171 -3.66 -6.36 -7.23
N ASP A 172 -2.46 -6.83 -7.57
CA ASP A 172 -2.27 -7.74 -8.69
C ASP A 172 -2.91 -9.11 -8.35
N TRP A 173 -4.12 -9.30 -8.86
CA TRP A 173 -4.88 -10.52 -8.61
C TRP A 173 -4.21 -11.77 -9.20
N VAL A 174 -3.36 -11.62 -10.24
CA VAL A 174 -2.60 -12.75 -10.81
C VAL A 174 -1.60 -13.27 -9.77
N HIS A 175 -0.90 -12.39 -9.08
CA HIS A 175 -0.03 -12.79 -7.96
C HIS A 175 -0.81 -13.42 -6.81
N ILE A 176 -1.96 -12.83 -6.44
CA ILE A 176 -2.79 -13.35 -5.34
C ILE A 176 -3.36 -14.72 -5.66
N MET A 177 -3.76 -14.95 -6.89
CA MET A 177 -4.40 -16.22 -7.26
C MET A 177 -3.40 -17.28 -7.68
N PHE A 178 -2.38 -16.95 -8.48
CA PHE A 178 -1.54 -17.92 -9.17
C PHE A 178 -0.09 -17.95 -8.70
N ILE A 179 0.54 -16.81 -8.44
CA ILE A 179 1.97 -16.72 -8.12
C ILE A 179 2.17 -16.77 -6.60
N GLY A 180 2.25 -17.98 -6.03
CA GLY A 180 2.38 -18.19 -4.59
C GLY A 180 1.11 -17.92 -3.79
N GLY A 181 -0.02 -17.70 -4.48
CA GLY A 181 -1.31 -17.42 -3.87
C GLY A 181 -2.21 -18.63 -3.68
N ILE A 182 -3.51 -18.41 -3.63
CA ILE A 182 -4.54 -19.42 -3.29
C ILE A 182 -4.43 -20.66 -4.18
N PHE A 183 -4.30 -20.49 -5.50
CA PHE A 183 -4.24 -21.60 -6.43
C PHE A 183 -2.97 -22.45 -6.23
N ALA A 184 -1.82 -21.82 -5.94
CA ALA A 184 -0.57 -22.54 -5.69
C ALA A 184 -0.66 -23.38 -4.40
N VAL A 185 -1.30 -22.88 -3.35
CA VAL A 185 -1.53 -23.60 -2.09
C VAL A 185 -2.47 -24.79 -2.34
N GLU A 186 -3.62 -24.57 -2.98
CA GLU A 186 -4.59 -25.62 -3.31
C GLU A 186 -3.97 -26.75 -4.14
N MET A 187 -3.23 -26.40 -5.20
CA MET A 187 -2.56 -27.40 -6.05
C MET A 187 -1.53 -28.21 -5.25
N THR A 188 -0.77 -27.56 -4.37
CA THR A 188 0.22 -28.24 -3.54
C THR A 188 -0.44 -29.20 -2.56
N GLU A 189 -1.53 -28.80 -1.92
CA GLU A 189 -2.29 -29.67 -1.01
C GLU A 189 -2.93 -30.86 -1.74
N GLN A 190 -3.53 -30.62 -2.89
CA GLN A 190 -4.13 -31.70 -3.68
C GLN A 190 -3.08 -32.72 -4.15
N LEU A 191 -1.90 -32.26 -4.57
CA LEU A 191 -0.80 -33.14 -4.95
C LEU A 191 -0.26 -33.92 -3.76
N ALA A 192 -0.16 -33.29 -2.58
CA ALA A 192 0.23 -33.96 -1.36
C ALA A 192 -0.77 -35.06 -0.95
N ARG A 193 -2.08 -34.76 -0.99
CA ARG A 193 -3.15 -35.73 -0.68
C ARG A 193 -3.14 -36.94 -1.64
N ARG A 194 -2.90 -36.72 -2.95
CA ARG A 194 -2.79 -37.82 -3.93
C ARG A 194 -1.59 -38.70 -3.68
N ARG A 195 -0.45 -38.16 -3.22
CA ARG A 195 0.73 -38.96 -2.88
C ARG A 195 0.49 -39.89 -1.68
N THR A 196 -0.24 -39.43 -0.68
CA THR A 196 -0.58 -40.24 0.51
C THR A 196 -1.58 -41.35 0.16
N HIS A 197 -2.48 -41.14 -0.78
CA HIS A 197 -3.44 -42.17 -1.24
C HIS A 197 -2.82 -43.26 -2.12
N ASN A 198 -1.70 -42.99 -2.80
CA ASN A 198 -1.06 -43.96 -3.68
C ASN A 198 0.03 -44.79 -2.96
N LEU A 199 0.27 -44.56 -1.68
CA LEU A 199 1.26 -45.27 -0.84
C LEU A 199 0.61 -46.22 0.18
N GLY A 200 -0.71 -46.35 0.19
CA GLY A 200 -1.48 -47.32 0.96
C GLY A 200 -2.17 -48.33 0.08
#